data_b82283b3d72637982346d8d536df7dad
#
_entry.id   b82283b3d72637982346d8d536df7dad
#
_cell.length_a   1.000
_cell.length_b   1.000
_cell.length_c   1.000
_cell.angle_alpha   90.00
_cell.angle_beta   90.00
_cell.angle_gamma   90.00
#
_symmetry.space_group_name_H-M   'P 1'
#
loop_
_entity.id
_entity.type
_entity.pdbx_description
1 polymer ?
#
loop_
_entity_poly.entity_id
_entity_poly.type
_entity_poly.pdbx_seq_one_letter_code
_entity_poly.pdbx_strand_id
1 'polypeptide(L)'
;MSVQQRFRFSGLRITRGALIVAGLELGLSLVWLLADLATRAQLSQWLEATPANVFEHGRVWTLATGVFLERDFIALILHITVLWMFVPTLERFWGTNRFYRFVAITSLVGTLAGCTFGLLIGALNVPISGLNPFIYASIVAFGIVYARQPVQFFGVLPLTGRQLMYGFLAFLALFVVATKAWENGVAFGAAMLAAAIMTSKRWSPGLAWKRWRIARARARLKVMSGGKGHVPPARDEHKWLN
;
A
#
# COMPACT_ATOMS: atom_id res chain seq x y z
N MET A 1 -11.21 35.35 4.94
CA MET A 1 -12.19 34.31 5.37
C MET A 1 -11.82 32.99 4.67
N SER A 2 -11.07 32.12 5.34
CA SER A 2 -10.68 30.81 4.80
C SER A 2 -11.84 29.84 5.05
N VAL A 3 -12.48 29.42 3.98
CA VAL A 3 -13.46 28.32 4.01
C VAL A 3 -12.68 27.06 4.35
N GLN A 4 -12.63 26.70 5.63
CA GLN A 4 -12.20 25.39 6.07
C GLN A 4 -13.22 24.39 5.51
N GLN A 5 -12.91 23.75 4.39
CA GLN A 5 -13.62 22.56 3.95
C GLN A 5 -13.41 21.47 5.01
N ARG A 6 -14.33 21.43 5.98
CA ARG A 6 -14.43 20.32 6.92
C ARG A 6 -14.74 19.07 6.08
N PHE A 7 -13.82 18.13 6.07
CA PHE A 7 -14.05 16.81 5.47
C PHE A 7 -15.16 16.14 6.30
N ARG A 8 -16.40 16.34 5.87
CA ARG A 8 -17.54 15.58 6.39
C ARG A 8 -17.47 14.22 5.71
N PHE A 9 -17.49 13.14 6.48
CA PHE A 9 -17.79 11.79 6.01
C PHE A 9 -19.24 11.66 5.44
N SER A 10 -19.78 12.76 4.91
CA SER A 10 -21.11 12.82 4.32
C SER A 10 -21.07 12.24 2.91
N GLY A 11 -21.12 10.94 2.85
CA GLY A 11 -21.19 10.17 1.61
C GLY A 11 -20.47 8.83 1.76
N LEU A 12 -20.85 8.07 2.78
CA LEU A 12 -20.47 6.66 3.02
C LEU A 12 -20.97 5.72 1.89
N ARG A 13 -20.87 6.18 0.63
CA ARG A 13 -21.05 5.26 -0.49
C ARG A 13 -19.77 4.49 -0.66
N ILE A 14 -19.79 3.24 -0.27
CA ILE A 14 -18.72 2.29 -0.58
C ILE A 14 -18.46 2.33 -2.09
N THR A 15 -17.21 2.36 -2.48
CA THR A 15 -16.80 2.33 -3.89
C THR A 15 -16.80 0.90 -4.40
N ARG A 16 -16.92 0.72 -5.73
CA ARG A 16 -16.99 -0.62 -6.34
C ARG A 16 -15.74 -1.46 -6.00
N GLY A 17 -14.56 -0.87 -6.02
CA GLY A 17 -13.32 -1.57 -5.70
C GLY A 17 -13.25 -2.00 -4.24
N ALA A 18 -13.59 -1.11 -3.31
CA ALA A 18 -13.66 -1.43 -1.89
C ALA A 18 -14.71 -2.52 -1.60
N LEU A 19 -15.87 -2.48 -2.27
CA LEU A 19 -16.92 -3.49 -2.12
C LEU A 19 -16.48 -4.87 -2.60
N ILE A 20 -15.75 -4.95 -3.72
CA ILE A 20 -15.25 -6.23 -4.25
C ILE A 20 -14.20 -6.81 -3.29
N VAL A 21 -13.25 -6.00 -2.82
CA VAL A 21 -12.22 -6.45 -1.87
C VAL A 21 -12.85 -6.91 -0.56
N ALA A 22 -13.79 -6.14 0.00
CA ALA A 22 -14.53 -6.50 1.20
C ALA A 22 -15.37 -7.77 1.01
N GLY A 23 -16.03 -7.91 -0.15
CA GLY A 23 -16.84 -9.09 -0.49
C GLY A 23 -16.01 -10.35 -0.61
N LEU A 24 -14.81 -10.28 -1.20
CA LEU A 24 -13.89 -11.41 -1.31
C LEU A 24 -13.38 -11.84 0.08
N GLU A 25 -12.95 -10.89 0.91
CA GLU A 25 -12.49 -11.19 2.26
C GLU A 25 -13.62 -11.76 3.12
N LEU A 26 -14.78 -11.10 3.13
CA LEU A 26 -15.93 -11.55 3.89
C LEU A 26 -16.40 -12.95 3.44
N GLY A 27 -16.50 -13.18 2.14
CA GLY A 27 -16.94 -14.47 1.59
C GLY A 27 -16.01 -15.60 1.96
N LEU A 28 -14.70 -15.43 1.73
CA LEU A 28 -13.72 -16.48 2.01
C LEU A 28 -13.57 -16.73 3.52
N SER A 29 -13.54 -15.67 4.32
CA SER A 29 -13.42 -15.76 5.78
C SER A 29 -14.66 -16.40 6.42
N LEU A 30 -15.87 -16.08 5.92
CA LEU A 30 -17.10 -16.72 6.43
C LEU A 30 -17.13 -18.21 6.10
N VAL A 31 -16.72 -18.61 4.89
CA VAL A 31 -16.62 -20.03 4.53
C VAL A 31 -15.68 -20.75 5.50
N TRP A 32 -14.53 -20.17 5.83
CA TRP A 32 -13.60 -20.74 6.78
C TRP A 32 -14.15 -20.75 8.22
N LEU A 33 -14.75 -19.65 8.68
CA LEU A 33 -15.28 -19.50 10.05
C LEU A 33 -16.47 -20.43 10.34
N LEU A 34 -17.29 -20.73 9.32
CA LEU A 34 -18.46 -21.59 9.44
C LEU A 34 -18.15 -23.07 9.19
N ALA A 35 -16.97 -23.39 8.61
CA ALA A 35 -16.58 -24.75 8.32
C ALA A 35 -16.29 -25.55 9.60
N ASP A 36 -16.42 -26.87 9.52
CA ASP A 36 -15.98 -27.82 10.53
C ASP A 36 -14.44 -27.90 10.60
N LEU A 37 -13.90 -28.49 11.65
CA LEU A 37 -12.45 -28.55 11.89
C LEU A 37 -11.67 -29.24 10.76
N ALA A 38 -12.22 -30.29 10.16
CA ALA A 38 -11.56 -31.01 9.09
C ALA A 38 -11.48 -30.14 7.81
N THR A 39 -12.59 -29.49 7.47
CA THR A 39 -12.65 -28.56 6.33
C THR A 39 -11.76 -27.34 6.56
N ARG A 40 -11.71 -26.78 7.78
CA ARG A 40 -10.77 -25.68 8.10
C ARG A 40 -9.33 -26.08 7.87
N ALA A 41 -8.94 -27.30 8.31
CA ALA A 41 -7.57 -27.78 8.10
C ALA A 41 -7.23 -27.91 6.60
N GLN A 42 -8.15 -28.38 5.78
CA GLN A 42 -7.97 -28.45 4.34
C GLN A 42 -7.89 -27.05 3.70
N LEU A 43 -8.82 -26.16 4.04
CA LEU A 43 -8.81 -24.78 3.55
C LEU A 43 -7.52 -24.05 3.93
N SER A 44 -7.04 -24.23 5.17
CA SER A 44 -5.78 -23.65 5.62
C SER A 44 -4.58 -24.13 4.80
N GLN A 45 -4.51 -25.45 4.50
CA GLN A 45 -3.45 -26.00 3.67
C GLN A 45 -3.42 -25.45 2.24
N TRP A 46 -4.60 -25.15 1.66
CA TRP A 46 -4.70 -24.73 0.27
C TRP A 46 -4.76 -23.22 0.07
N LEU A 47 -5.20 -22.48 1.07
CA LEU A 47 -5.48 -21.03 0.92
C LEU A 47 -4.57 -20.15 1.78
N GLU A 48 -4.04 -20.64 2.91
CA GLU A 48 -3.23 -19.82 3.80
C GLU A 48 -1.77 -19.71 3.35
N ALA A 49 -1.26 -18.49 3.40
CA ALA A 49 0.15 -18.22 3.17
C ALA A 49 0.95 -18.49 4.43
N THR A 50 1.55 -19.68 4.52
CA THR A 50 2.58 -20.01 5.51
C THR A 50 3.92 -20.19 4.82
N PRO A 51 5.06 -19.99 5.51
CA PRO A 51 6.37 -20.30 4.93
C PRO A 51 6.46 -21.73 4.38
N ALA A 52 5.92 -22.72 5.10
CA ALA A 52 5.88 -24.12 4.63
C ALA A 52 5.07 -24.28 3.33
N ASN A 53 3.86 -23.72 3.26
CA ASN A 53 3.04 -23.79 2.06
C ASN A 53 3.72 -23.17 0.84
N VAL A 54 4.35 -22.01 1.01
CA VAL A 54 4.96 -21.26 -0.09
C VAL A 54 6.27 -21.90 -0.55
N PHE A 55 7.18 -22.23 0.39
CA PHE A 55 8.56 -22.61 0.05
C PHE A 55 8.79 -24.13 0.05
N GLU A 56 8.14 -24.88 0.94
CA GLU A 56 8.32 -26.34 1.00
C GLU A 56 7.35 -27.09 0.06
N HIS A 57 6.06 -26.64 0.05
CA HIS A 57 5.05 -27.27 -0.79
C HIS A 57 4.87 -26.62 -2.17
N GLY A 58 5.55 -25.48 -2.44
CA GLY A 58 5.46 -24.77 -3.71
C GLY A 58 4.10 -24.14 -4.01
N ARG A 59 3.25 -23.95 -3.01
CA ARG A 59 1.89 -23.42 -3.15
C ARG A 59 1.89 -21.89 -3.22
N VAL A 60 2.55 -21.33 -4.23
CA VAL A 60 2.73 -19.89 -4.38
C VAL A 60 1.43 -19.09 -4.52
N TRP A 61 0.33 -19.71 -4.96
CA TRP A 61 -0.97 -19.06 -5.04
C TRP A 61 -1.52 -18.65 -3.67
N THR A 62 -1.06 -19.31 -2.58
CA THR A 62 -1.46 -18.95 -1.21
C THR A 62 -1.06 -17.54 -0.83
N LEU A 63 -0.02 -16.99 -1.46
CA LEU A 63 0.33 -15.56 -1.30
C LEU A 63 -0.79 -14.61 -1.73
N ALA A 64 -1.63 -15.03 -2.69
CA ALA A 64 -2.75 -14.23 -3.16
C ALA A 64 -4.07 -14.59 -2.46
N THR A 65 -4.32 -15.89 -2.23
CA THR A 65 -5.57 -16.35 -1.61
C THR A 65 -5.60 -16.09 -0.10
N GLY A 66 -4.47 -16.29 0.60
CA GLY A 66 -4.35 -16.08 2.02
C GLY A 66 -4.61 -14.63 2.46
N VAL A 67 -4.42 -13.68 1.55
CA VAL A 67 -4.73 -12.26 1.79
C VAL A 67 -6.23 -12.03 2.08
N PHE A 68 -7.11 -12.82 1.49
CA PHE A 68 -8.55 -12.67 1.67
C PHE A 68 -9.13 -13.61 2.73
N LEU A 69 -8.29 -14.36 3.44
CA LEU A 69 -8.72 -15.29 4.46
C LEU A 69 -8.38 -14.74 5.85
N GLU A 70 -9.36 -14.21 6.58
CA GLU A 70 -9.20 -13.83 7.97
C GLU A 70 -9.78 -14.91 8.88
N ARG A 71 -9.01 -15.28 9.91
CA ARG A 71 -9.35 -16.38 10.84
C ARG A 71 -10.04 -15.90 12.09
N ASP A 72 -9.85 -14.64 12.42
CA ASP A 72 -10.42 -14.01 13.61
C ASP A 72 -11.63 -13.17 13.23
N PHE A 73 -12.76 -13.45 13.87
CA PHE A 73 -14.01 -12.75 13.59
C PHE A 73 -13.95 -11.27 13.97
N ILE A 74 -13.23 -10.92 15.06
CA ILE A 74 -13.09 -9.52 15.48
C ILE A 74 -12.21 -8.76 14.50
N ALA A 75 -11.10 -9.38 14.07
CA ALA A 75 -10.23 -8.81 13.04
C ALA A 75 -10.99 -8.61 11.72
N LEU A 76 -11.81 -9.57 11.30
CA LEU A 76 -12.66 -9.45 10.11
C LEU A 76 -13.59 -8.23 10.18
N ILE A 77 -14.27 -8.03 11.33
CA ILE A 77 -15.14 -6.85 11.53
C ILE A 77 -14.32 -5.55 11.44
N LEU A 78 -13.13 -5.51 12.05
CA LEU A 78 -12.27 -4.34 12.00
C LEU A 78 -11.79 -4.07 10.56
N HIS A 79 -11.42 -5.10 9.79
CA HIS A 79 -11.03 -4.97 8.38
C HIS A 79 -12.17 -4.39 7.55
N ILE A 80 -13.37 -4.95 7.66
CA ILE A 80 -14.55 -4.44 6.95
C ILE A 80 -14.85 -2.99 7.34
N THR A 81 -14.68 -2.63 8.61
CA THR A 81 -14.83 -1.25 9.08
C THR A 81 -13.82 -0.30 8.43
N VAL A 82 -12.54 -0.70 8.36
CA VAL A 82 -11.50 0.09 7.70
C VAL A 82 -11.75 0.18 6.19
N LEU A 83 -12.12 -0.93 5.55
CA LEU A 83 -12.49 -0.98 4.13
C LEU A 83 -13.66 -0.05 3.81
N TRP A 84 -14.62 0.06 4.71
CA TRP A 84 -15.76 0.95 4.51
C TRP A 84 -15.41 2.42 4.76
N MET A 85 -14.60 2.71 5.77
CA MET A 85 -14.35 4.07 6.27
C MET A 85 -13.22 4.80 5.52
N PHE A 86 -12.10 4.14 5.27
CA PHE A 86 -10.88 4.76 4.71
C PHE A 86 -10.67 4.47 3.23
N VAL A 87 -10.91 3.23 2.83
CA VAL A 87 -10.55 2.75 1.49
C VAL A 87 -11.30 3.46 0.36
N PRO A 88 -12.61 3.77 0.47
CA PRO A 88 -13.32 4.51 -0.58
C PRO A 88 -12.73 5.88 -0.88
N THR A 89 -12.13 6.52 0.14
CA THR A 89 -11.48 7.82 -0.03
C THR A 89 -10.19 7.70 -0.85
N LEU A 90 -9.41 6.64 -0.63
CA LEU A 90 -8.21 6.34 -1.42
C LEU A 90 -8.56 5.93 -2.86
N GLU A 91 -9.58 5.08 -3.04
CA GLU A 91 -10.03 4.67 -4.37
C GLU A 91 -10.53 5.87 -5.20
N ARG A 92 -11.32 6.77 -4.61
CA ARG A 92 -11.76 8.01 -5.29
C ARG A 92 -10.59 8.91 -5.67
N PHE A 93 -9.54 8.96 -4.85
CA PHE A 93 -8.35 9.77 -5.12
C PHE A 93 -7.48 9.21 -6.24
N TRP A 94 -7.34 7.88 -6.33
CA TRP A 94 -6.45 7.23 -7.31
C TRP A 94 -7.14 6.70 -8.54
N GLY A 95 -8.45 6.45 -8.48
CA GLY A 95 -9.20 5.65 -9.43
C GLY A 95 -9.03 4.14 -9.20
N THR A 96 -10.04 3.38 -9.63
CA THR A 96 -10.21 1.95 -9.35
C THR A 96 -9.03 1.08 -9.82
N ASN A 97 -8.49 1.33 -11.02
CA ASN A 97 -7.36 0.54 -11.54
C ASN A 97 -6.08 0.70 -10.72
N ARG A 98 -5.78 1.91 -10.26
CA ARG A 98 -4.62 2.16 -9.40
C ARG A 98 -4.84 1.60 -8.02
N PHE A 99 -6.06 1.66 -7.52
CA PHE A 99 -6.46 1.05 -6.26
C PHE A 99 -6.22 -0.47 -6.26
N TYR A 100 -6.69 -1.21 -7.27
CA TYR A 100 -6.44 -2.66 -7.34
C TYR A 100 -4.95 -3.02 -7.40
N ARG A 101 -4.16 -2.26 -8.15
CA ARG A 101 -2.70 -2.43 -8.15
C ARG A 101 -2.09 -2.18 -6.77
N PHE A 102 -2.60 -1.20 -6.06
CA PHE A 102 -2.16 -0.91 -4.69
C PHE A 102 -2.50 -2.08 -3.75
N VAL A 103 -3.73 -2.58 -3.76
CA VAL A 103 -4.15 -3.77 -2.99
C VAL A 103 -3.24 -4.95 -3.30
N ALA A 104 -3.10 -5.30 -4.58
CA ALA A 104 -2.31 -6.46 -5.00
C ALA A 104 -0.83 -6.34 -4.59
N ILE A 105 -0.19 -5.20 -4.86
CA ILE A 105 1.24 -5.02 -4.58
C ILE A 105 1.51 -5.00 -3.08
N THR A 106 0.73 -4.24 -2.29
CA THR A 106 0.98 -4.14 -0.85
C THR A 106 0.70 -5.45 -0.13
N SER A 107 -0.35 -6.17 -0.52
CA SER A 107 -0.65 -7.49 0.04
C SER A 107 0.43 -8.52 -0.33
N LEU A 108 0.76 -8.66 -1.61
CA LEU A 108 1.75 -9.63 -2.05
C LEU A 108 3.15 -9.36 -1.48
N VAL A 109 3.59 -8.09 -1.48
CA VAL A 109 4.89 -7.71 -0.91
C VAL A 109 4.92 -7.98 0.59
N GLY A 110 3.85 -7.63 1.31
CA GLY A 110 3.74 -7.88 2.73
C GLY A 110 3.75 -9.37 3.05
N THR A 111 2.87 -10.15 2.43
CA THR A 111 2.76 -11.59 2.67
C THR A 111 4.05 -12.32 2.30
N LEU A 112 4.66 -11.99 1.17
CA LEU A 112 5.94 -12.59 0.75
C LEU A 112 7.07 -12.26 1.73
N ALA A 113 7.18 -10.99 2.18
CA ALA A 113 8.19 -10.59 3.14
C ALA A 113 8.01 -11.30 4.49
N GLY A 114 6.76 -11.41 4.98
CA GLY A 114 6.44 -12.15 6.21
C GLY A 114 6.77 -13.64 6.10
N CYS A 115 6.37 -14.30 5.01
CA CYS A 115 6.71 -15.70 4.76
C CYS A 115 8.22 -15.93 4.65
N THR A 116 8.94 -15.05 3.96
CA THR A 116 10.41 -15.13 3.83
C THR A 116 11.08 -14.98 5.20
N PHE A 117 10.65 -14.02 6.00
CA PHE A 117 11.19 -13.82 7.34
C PHE A 117 10.82 -14.99 8.26
N GLY A 118 9.59 -15.49 8.21
CA GLY A 118 9.15 -16.68 8.95
C GLY A 118 10.00 -17.93 8.63
N LEU A 119 10.37 -18.10 7.37
CA LEU A 119 11.29 -19.15 6.94
C LEU A 119 12.67 -18.99 7.61
N LEU A 120 13.22 -17.77 7.65
CA LEU A 120 14.52 -17.48 8.23
C LEU A 120 14.59 -17.74 9.74
N ILE A 121 13.51 -17.50 10.48
CA ILE A 121 13.44 -17.73 11.93
C ILE A 121 12.88 -19.10 12.32
N GLY A 122 12.57 -19.97 11.34
CA GLY A 122 12.02 -21.30 11.58
C GLY A 122 10.53 -21.33 11.95
N ALA A 123 9.80 -20.24 11.77
CA ALA A 123 8.36 -20.13 12.03
C ALA A 123 7.54 -20.65 10.82
N LEU A 124 7.72 -21.90 10.44
CA LEU A 124 7.23 -22.48 9.18
C LEU A 124 5.71 -22.52 9.06
N ASN A 125 5.00 -22.67 10.18
CA ASN A 125 3.55 -22.88 10.21
C ASN A 125 2.76 -21.63 10.65
N VAL A 126 3.42 -20.49 10.83
CA VAL A 126 2.74 -19.26 11.20
C VAL A 126 2.11 -18.63 9.95
N PRO A 127 0.79 -18.49 9.88
CA PRO A 127 0.13 -17.92 8.72
C PRO A 127 0.26 -16.40 8.69
N ILE A 128 0.56 -15.88 7.51
CA ILE A 128 0.41 -14.46 7.20
C ILE A 128 -0.91 -14.32 6.46
N SER A 129 -2.01 -14.19 7.20
CA SER A 129 -3.37 -14.22 6.66
C SER A 129 -4.08 -12.88 6.77
N GLY A 130 -5.17 -12.76 6.02
CA GLY A 130 -6.04 -11.59 6.02
C GLY A 130 -5.47 -10.37 5.31
N LEU A 131 -6.31 -9.36 5.17
CA LEU A 131 -5.95 -8.09 4.55
C LEU A 131 -5.04 -7.20 5.43
N ASN A 132 -4.53 -7.71 6.56
CA ASN A 132 -3.70 -6.94 7.48
C ASN A 132 -2.58 -6.14 6.78
N PRO A 133 -1.75 -6.74 5.88
CA PRO A 133 -0.71 -5.98 5.19
C PRO A 133 -1.27 -4.80 4.39
N PHE A 134 -2.38 -4.99 3.68
CA PHE A 134 -3.06 -3.94 2.93
C PHE A 134 -3.71 -2.88 3.84
N ILE A 135 -4.32 -3.28 4.95
CA ILE A 135 -4.95 -2.36 5.91
C ILE A 135 -3.92 -1.37 6.45
N TYR A 136 -2.79 -1.86 6.95
CA TYR A 136 -1.71 -0.98 7.44
C TYR A 136 -1.08 -0.15 6.32
N ALA A 137 -0.91 -0.72 5.14
CA ALA A 137 -0.49 0.00 3.95
C ALA A 137 -1.45 1.14 3.58
N SER A 138 -2.76 0.91 3.68
CA SER A 138 -3.79 1.91 3.39
C SER A 138 -3.79 3.06 4.39
N ILE A 139 -3.53 2.79 5.67
CA ILE A 139 -3.38 3.82 6.71
C ILE A 139 -2.17 4.72 6.41
N VAL A 140 -1.03 4.14 6.02
CA VAL A 140 0.16 4.91 5.62
C VAL A 140 -0.13 5.74 4.37
N ALA A 141 -0.75 5.16 3.36
CA ALA A 141 -1.13 5.88 2.15
C ALA A 141 -2.08 7.04 2.45
N PHE A 142 -3.08 6.81 3.30
CA PHE A 142 -4.01 7.86 3.76
C PHE A 142 -3.27 8.96 4.51
N GLY A 143 -2.38 8.62 5.44
CA GLY A 143 -1.57 9.57 6.19
C GLY A 143 -0.64 10.43 5.33
N ILE A 144 -0.18 9.90 4.19
CA ILE A 144 0.63 10.65 3.22
C ILE A 144 -0.24 11.56 2.35
N VAL A 145 -1.35 11.05 1.81
CA VAL A 145 -2.25 11.80 0.91
C VAL A 145 -2.94 12.92 1.66
N TYR A 146 -3.45 12.65 2.85
CA TYR A 146 -4.23 13.56 3.68
C TYR A 146 -3.44 14.11 4.88
N ALA A 147 -2.12 14.23 4.76
CA ALA A 147 -1.19 14.56 5.85
C ALA A 147 -1.56 15.81 6.66
N ARG A 148 -2.16 16.82 6.04
CA ARG A 148 -2.49 18.11 6.65
C ARG A 148 -4.00 18.34 6.79
N GLN A 149 -4.81 17.40 6.35
CA GLN A 149 -6.26 17.56 6.42
C GLN A 149 -6.78 17.06 7.77
N PRO A 150 -7.67 17.82 8.42
CA PRO A 150 -8.33 17.35 9.63
C PRO A 150 -9.32 16.24 9.27
N VAL A 151 -9.12 15.08 9.85
CA VAL A 151 -9.98 13.92 9.73
C VAL A 151 -10.68 13.73 11.06
N GLN A 152 -12.00 13.66 11.04
CA GLN A 152 -12.77 13.33 12.25
C GLN A 152 -12.74 11.80 12.44
N PHE A 153 -11.83 11.32 13.28
CA PHE A 153 -11.76 9.91 13.63
C PHE A 153 -12.93 9.58 14.56
N PHE A 154 -13.79 8.65 14.14
CA PHE A 154 -15.07 8.31 14.79
C PHE A 154 -16.01 9.52 15.07
N GLY A 155 -15.86 10.61 14.30
CA GLY A 155 -16.70 11.80 14.48
C GLY A 155 -16.39 12.66 15.71
N VAL A 156 -15.45 12.24 16.57
CA VAL A 156 -15.16 12.88 17.86
C VAL A 156 -13.80 13.56 17.89
N LEU A 157 -12.75 12.89 17.41
CA LEU A 157 -11.37 13.38 17.50
C LEU A 157 -10.91 14.04 16.19
N PRO A 158 -10.66 15.37 16.18
CA PRO A 158 -10.10 16.03 15.02
C PRO A 158 -8.59 15.76 14.95
N LEU A 159 -8.19 14.69 14.26
CA LEU A 159 -6.79 14.33 14.02
C LEU A 159 -6.40 14.68 12.58
N THR A 160 -5.14 15.03 12.37
CA THR A 160 -4.60 15.10 11.00
C THR A 160 -4.31 13.69 10.49
N GLY A 161 -4.36 13.48 9.17
CA GLY A 161 -4.03 12.16 8.59
C GLY A 161 -2.64 11.67 9.01
N ARG A 162 -1.68 12.60 9.22
CA ARG A 162 -0.34 12.27 9.70
C ARG A 162 -0.32 11.80 11.15
N GLN A 163 -1.09 12.46 12.04
CA GLN A 163 -1.18 12.04 13.44
C GLN A 163 -1.84 10.66 13.56
N LEU A 164 -2.90 10.43 12.79
CA LEU A 164 -3.56 9.13 12.71
C LEU A 164 -2.56 8.04 12.27
N MET A 165 -1.81 8.29 11.20
CA MET A 165 -0.79 7.36 10.70
C MET A 165 0.26 7.04 11.78
N TYR A 166 0.83 8.03 12.45
CA TYR A 166 1.83 7.79 13.50
C TYR A 166 1.25 7.07 14.71
N GLY A 167 0.00 7.37 15.10
CA GLY A 167 -0.69 6.65 16.17
C GLY A 167 -0.83 5.17 15.84
N PHE A 168 -1.27 4.81 14.63
CA PHE A 168 -1.37 3.43 14.19
C PHE A 168 0.00 2.73 14.05
N LEU A 169 1.04 3.44 13.58
CA LEU A 169 2.39 2.89 13.53
C LEU A 169 2.93 2.56 14.92
N ALA A 170 2.74 3.48 15.88
CA ALA A 170 3.16 3.25 17.26
C ALA A 170 2.39 2.08 17.90
N PHE A 171 1.08 2.02 17.69
CA PHE A 171 0.25 0.90 18.15
C PHE A 171 0.69 -0.43 17.55
N LEU A 172 0.95 -0.48 16.25
CA LEU A 172 1.45 -1.68 15.56
C LEU A 172 2.80 -2.13 16.12
N ALA A 173 3.74 -1.19 16.30
CA ALA A 173 5.05 -1.52 16.86
C ALA A 173 4.92 -2.12 18.27
N LEU A 174 4.08 -1.52 19.12
CA LEU A 174 3.79 -2.03 20.44
C LEU A 174 3.14 -3.42 20.38
N PHE A 175 2.17 -3.61 19.49
CA PHE A 175 1.48 -4.89 19.29
C PHE A 175 2.46 -5.99 18.87
N VAL A 176 3.33 -5.75 17.88
CA VAL A 176 4.33 -6.72 17.42
C VAL A 176 5.30 -7.09 18.54
N VAL A 177 5.78 -6.11 19.32
CA VAL A 177 6.68 -6.36 20.45
C VAL A 177 5.97 -7.14 21.56
N ALA A 178 4.74 -6.78 21.89
CA ALA A 178 3.96 -7.42 22.97
C ALA A 178 3.60 -8.87 22.62
N THR A 179 3.25 -9.14 21.37
CA THR A 179 2.84 -10.50 20.91
C THR A 179 4.01 -11.33 20.40
N LYS A 180 5.20 -10.71 20.22
CA LYS A 180 6.39 -11.33 19.59
C LYS A 180 6.15 -11.89 18.19
N ALA A 181 5.14 -11.38 17.48
CA ALA A 181 4.77 -11.78 16.13
C ALA A 181 5.65 -11.06 15.09
N TRP A 182 6.95 -11.37 15.09
CA TRP A 182 7.96 -10.67 14.27
C TRP A 182 7.73 -10.86 12.78
N GLU A 183 7.29 -12.04 12.34
CA GLU A 183 6.94 -12.37 10.96
C GLU A 183 5.81 -11.48 10.45
N ASN A 184 4.77 -11.28 11.24
CA ASN A 184 3.68 -10.36 10.95
C ASN A 184 4.16 -8.90 10.94
N GLY A 185 5.03 -8.52 11.88
CA GLY A 185 5.65 -7.20 11.93
C GLY A 185 6.43 -6.87 10.66
N VAL A 186 7.20 -7.81 10.15
CA VAL A 186 7.94 -7.68 8.87
C VAL A 186 6.97 -7.60 7.70
N ALA A 187 5.92 -8.43 7.67
CA ALA A 187 4.89 -8.38 6.64
C ALA A 187 4.23 -7.00 6.55
N PHE A 188 3.80 -6.47 7.68
CA PHE A 188 3.15 -5.16 7.76
C PHE A 188 4.13 -4.03 7.42
N GLY A 189 5.35 -4.08 7.93
CA GLY A 189 6.42 -3.11 7.62
C GLY A 189 6.75 -3.06 6.13
N ALA A 190 6.89 -4.20 5.48
CA ALA A 190 7.14 -4.27 4.04
C ALA A 190 5.97 -3.71 3.21
N ALA A 191 4.72 -4.04 3.59
CA ALA A 191 3.52 -3.49 2.94
C ALA A 191 3.43 -1.97 3.11
N MET A 192 3.72 -1.44 4.30
CA MET A 192 3.76 -0.01 4.57
C MET A 192 4.84 0.72 3.78
N LEU A 193 6.03 0.13 3.64
CA LEU A 193 7.10 0.67 2.80
C LEU A 193 6.69 0.70 1.33
N ALA A 194 6.08 -0.38 0.83
CA ALA A 194 5.54 -0.42 -0.53
C ALA A 194 4.48 0.67 -0.74
N ALA A 195 3.57 0.87 0.23
CA ALA A 195 2.58 1.93 0.20
C ALA A 195 3.20 3.32 0.17
N ALA A 196 4.21 3.58 1.00
CA ALA A 196 4.92 4.86 1.04
C ALA A 196 5.60 5.16 -0.31
N ILE A 197 6.23 4.17 -0.93
CA ILE A 197 6.84 4.28 -2.26
C ILE A 197 5.79 4.57 -3.33
N MET A 198 4.68 3.83 -3.35
CA MET A 198 3.62 3.99 -4.35
C MET A 198 2.84 5.30 -4.22
N THR A 199 2.75 5.85 -3.01
CA THR A 199 1.98 7.06 -2.71
C THR A 199 2.82 8.32 -2.81
N SER A 200 4.14 8.22 -2.56
CA SER A 200 5.05 9.37 -2.62
C SER A 200 5.22 9.88 -4.06
N LYS A 201 4.90 11.17 -4.29
CA LYS A 201 5.14 11.83 -5.58
C LYS A 201 6.64 11.92 -5.93
N ARG A 202 7.53 11.84 -4.94
CA ARG A 202 8.98 11.92 -5.13
C ARG A 202 9.61 10.61 -5.60
N TRP A 203 8.95 9.48 -5.35
CA TRP A 203 9.45 8.13 -5.61
C TRP A 203 8.47 7.35 -6.49
N SER A 204 8.32 7.74 -7.74
CA SER A 204 7.71 6.82 -8.70
C SER A 204 8.81 5.98 -9.32
N PRO A 205 8.76 4.64 -9.24
CA PRO A 205 9.75 3.75 -9.87
C PRO A 205 9.91 4.04 -11.36
N GLY A 206 8.82 4.42 -12.03
CA GLY A 206 8.85 4.83 -13.44
C GLY A 206 9.63 6.12 -13.70
N LEU A 207 9.61 7.09 -12.79
CA LEU A 207 10.43 8.31 -12.89
C LEU A 207 11.89 8.02 -12.55
N ALA A 208 12.17 7.17 -11.57
CA ALA A 208 13.51 6.72 -11.24
C ALA A 208 14.15 5.98 -12.43
N TRP A 209 13.40 5.05 -13.04
CA TRP A 209 13.82 4.34 -14.25
C TRP A 209 14.05 5.28 -15.45
N LYS A 210 13.13 6.23 -15.70
CA LYS A 210 13.31 7.24 -16.75
C LYS A 210 14.53 8.11 -16.51
N ARG A 211 14.74 8.59 -15.27
CA ARG A 211 15.93 9.37 -14.90
C ARG A 211 17.20 8.57 -15.11
N TRP A 212 17.23 7.31 -14.72
CA TRP A 212 18.36 6.42 -14.91
C TRP A 212 18.64 6.16 -16.42
N ARG A 213 17.60 5.90 -17.23
CA ARG A 213 17.75 5.80 -18.70
C ARG A 213 18.30 7.09 -19.32
N ILE A 214 17.77 8.23 -18.90
CA ILE A 214 18.24 9.54 -19.38
C ILE A 214 19.69 9.79 -18.94
N ALA A 215 20.03 9.48 -17.69
CA ALA A 215 21.40 9.59 -17.20
C ALA A 215 22.37 8.70 -17.97
N ARG A 216 21.99 7.43 -18.28
CA ARG A 216 22.77 6.54 -19.14
C ARG A 216 22.87 7.06 -20.58
N ALA A 217 21.80 7.59 -21.13
CA ALA A 217 21.84 8.19 -22.48
C ALA A 217 22.75 9.41 -22.51
N ARG A 218 22.68 10.30 -21.54
CA ARG A 218 23.55 11.45 -21.38
C ARG A 218 25.02 11.06 -21.18
N ALA A 219 25.31 10.01 -20.44
CA ALA A 219 26.69 9.51 -20.28
C ALA A 219 27.30 8.96 -21.59
N ARG A 220 26.44 8.53 -22.52
CA ARG A 220 26.85 8.07 -23.88
C ARG A 220 26.98 9.21 -24.88
N LEU A 221 26.32 10.34 -24.65
CA LEU A 221 26.46 11.54 -25.46
C LEU A 221 27.75 12.22 -25.03
N LYS A 222 28.83 11.94 -25.76
CA LYS A 222 30.06 12.72 -25.67
C LYS A 222 29.67 14.14 -26.10
N VAL A 223 29.66 15.09 -25.18
CA VAL A 223 29.41 16.50 -25.48
C VAL A 223 30.54 16.90 -26.43
N MET A 224 30.25 16.96 -27.70
CA MET A 224 31.14 17.64 -28.62
C MET A 224 31.14 19.09 -28.17
N SER A 225 32.28 19.54 -27.67
CA SER A 225 32.51 20.93 -27.30
C SER A 225 32.08 21.75 -28.53
N GLY A 226 30.97 22.48 -28.42
CA GLY A 226 30.46 23.32 -29.47
C GLY A 226 31.58 24.26 -29.87
N GLY A 227 31.98 24.19 -31.16
CA GLY A 227 32.91 25.14 -31.72
C GLY A 227 32.43 26.54 -31.34
N LYS A 228 33.35 27.43 -31.02
CA LYS A 228 33.07 28.84 -30.75
C LYS A 228 32.18 29.36 -31.88
N GLY A 229 30.88 29.43 -31.60
CA GLY A 229 29.93 30.02 -32.53
C GLY A 229 30.38 31.42 -32.84
N HIS A 230 30.72 31.64 -34.11
CA HIS A 230 30.96 32.97 -34.61
C HIS A 230 29.65 33.74 -34.38
N VAL A 231 29.64 34.61 -33.38
CA VAL A 231 28.55 35.55 -33.15
C VAL A 231 28.61 36.53 -34.31
N PRO A 232 27.65 36.53 -35.24
CA PRO A 232 27.66 37.52 -36.31
C PRO A 232 27.58 38.90 -35.64
N PRO A 233 28.35 39.91 -36.14
CA PRO A 233 28.31 41.25 -35.57
C PRO A 233 26.87 41.77 -35.60
N ALA A 234 26.46 42.39 -34.52
CA ALA A 234 25.14 43.00 -34.40
C ALA A 234 24.93 43.92 -35.62
N ARG A 235 23.87 43.60 -36.36
CA ARG A 235 23.46 44.40 -37.51
C ARG A 235 22.98 45.75 -36.92
N ASP A 236 23.71 46.83 -37.22
CA ASP A 236 23.32 48.22 -36.86
C ASP A 236 21.98 48.55 -37.53
N GLU A 237 20.89 48.45 -36.78
CA GLU A 237 19.53 48.76 -37.24
C GLU A 237 19.26 50.28 -37.34
N HIS A 238 20.28 51.12 -37.09
CA HIS A 238 20.09 52.59 -37.08
C HIS A 238 20.44 53.28 -38.39
N LYS A 239 20.57 52.61 -39.52
CA LYS A 239 20.94 53.23 -40.80
C LYS A 239 19.78 53.63 -41.72
N TRP A 240 18.56 53.59 -41.27
CA TRP A 240 17.39 53.91 -42.11
C TRP A 240 16.50 55.06 -41.57
N LEU A 241 17.00 55.88 -40.69
CA LEU A 241 16.29 57.10 -40.27
C LEU A 241 17.18 58.33 -40.57
N ASN A 242 17.25 58.76 -41.86
CA ASN A 242 17.44 60.14 -42.38
C ASN A 242 16.90 60.18 -43.79
#